data_a7a236341a751f929436b5a5640b958e
#
_entry.id   a7a236341a751f929436b5a5640b958e
#
_cell.length_a   1.000
_cell.length_b   1.000
_cell.length_c   1.000
_cell.angle_alpha   90.00
_cell.angle_beta   90.00
_cell.angle_gamma   90.00
#
_symmetry.space_group_name_H-M   'P 1'
#
loop_
_entity.id
_entity.type
_entity.pdbx_description
1 polymer ?
#
loop_
_entity_poly.entity_id
_entity_poly.type
_entity_poly.pdbx_seq_one_letter_code
_entity_poly.pdbx_strand_id
1 'polypeptide(L)'
;KVKSNGTETKSHTTTKISDFGSRIGFKGHEHLGSDLNAIWQVEQKTSVAGTDSGWATRESFVGLEGGFGKVRAGKLNTQLKDMDKIDPWEYKYPALGLGVFTRTGDRVVSARYDSPVFAGFSANVQFTPRDNQAETGRNTNYSDTSAYYAGLNYENSGFFAQYGGAFKKSAYVGDNNKGKTGHAHQVQAGYDANNIFAALGYQYTNGWDTVGTYRAALAGLDKDADKDDYDALVRDTRRIKTHELAVTGAYRFGNVTPRVSYAHGFKAKGKNLNSDDKKATEYNQVVVGADYDFSKRTTAMVSAGWLRAGKRDNKVENTA
;
A
#
# COMPACT_ATOMS: atom_id res chain seq x y z
N LYS A 1 -9.04 -15.39 -12.55
CA LYS A 1 -8.74 -16.82 -12.77
C LYS A 1 -7.43 -17.19 -12.10
N VAL A 2 -7.47 -18.14 -11.20
CA VAL A 2 -6.29 -18.66 -10.49
C VAL A 2 -6.09 -20.13 -10.84
N LYS A 3 -4.87 -20.50 -11.20
CA LYS A 3 -4.46 -21.89 -11.42
C LYS A 3 -3.27 -22.24 -10.53
N SER A 4 -3.29 -23.43 -9.97
CA SER A 4 -2.17 -24.02 -9.25
C SER A 4 -2.05 -25.48 -9.63
N ASN A 5 -0.85 -25.91 -10.07
CA ASN A 5 -0.56 -27.26 -10.54
C ASN A 5 -1.58 -27.78 -11.59
N GLY A 6 -1.99 -26.92 -12.52
CA GLY A 6 -2.96 -27.25 -13.56
C GLY A 6 -4.42 -27.21 -13.14
N THR A 7 -4.71 -27.18 -11.85
CA THR A 7 -6.07 -27.12 -11.33
C THR A 7 -6.53 -25.67 -11.22
N GLU A 8 -7.70 -25.36 -11.76
CA GLU A 8 -8.34 -24.05 -11.62
C GLU A 8 -9.05 -23.98 -10.27
N THR A 9 -8.61 -23.07 -9.41
CA THR A 9 -9.16 -22.88 -8.06
C THR A 9 -10.23 -21.81 -8.01
N LYS A 10 -10.15 -20.80 -8.89
CA LYS A 10 -11.13 -19.72 -8.98
C LYS A 10 -11.26 -19.20 -10.41
N SER A 11 -12.43 -19.24 -10.96
CA SER A 11 -12.76 -18.58 -12.23
C SER A 11 -14.23 -18.16 -12.21
N HIS A 12 -14.49 -16.88 -11.94
CA HIS A 12 -15.84 -16.36 -12.01
C HIS A 12 -15.85 -14.89 -12.47
N THR A 13 -16.95 -14.49 -13.06
CA THR A 13 -17.24 -13.09 -13.38
C THR A 13 -18.21 -12.59 -12.33
N THR A 14 -17.92 -11.43 -11.76
CA THR A 14 -18.80 -10.78 -10.79
C THR A 14 -19.17 -9.38 -11.26
N THR A 15 -20.40 -8.99 -10.97
CA THR A 15 -20.87 -7.62 -11.09
C THR A 15 -21.37 -7.20 -9.73
N LYS A 16 -20.85 -6.12 -9.16
CA LYS A 16 -21.25 -5.65 -7.84
C LYS A 16 -21.15 -4.13 -7.71
N ILE A 17 -21.98 -3.59 -6.84
CA ILE A 17 -21.84 -2.21 -6.34
C ILE A 17 -20.90 -2.28 -5.13
N SER A 18 -19.85 -1.48 -5.13
CA SER A 18 -18.85 -1.46 -4.06
C SER A 18 -18.54 -0.05 -3.62
N ASP A 19 -18.26 0.10 -2.33
CA ASP A 19 -17.72 1.33 -1.76
C ASP A 19 -16.19 1.32 -1.85
N PHE A 20 -15.59 2.42 -2.29
CA PHE A 20 -14.14 2.55 -2.48
C PHE A 20 -13.44 3.41 -1.43
N GLY A 21 -14.04 3.60 -0.28
CA GLY A 21 -13.37 4.23 0.84
C GLY A 21 -14.08 5.45 1.39
N SER A 22 -15.41 5.44 1.31
CA SER A 22 -16.24 6.45 2.00
C SER A 22 -15.87 6.52 3.47
N ARG A 23 -15.80 7.73 4.00
CA ARG A 23 -15.32 8.01 5.34
C ARG A 23 -15.94 9.26 5.90
N ILE A 24 -16.01 9.31 7.22
CA ILE A 24 -16.35 10.50 8.00
C ILE A 24 -15.28 10.70 9.06
N GLY A 25 -15.01 11.94 9.42
CA GLY A 25 -14.03 12.21 10.46
C GLY A 25 -14.16 13.61 11.01
N PHE A 26 -13.48 13.81 12.13
CA PHE A 26 -13.37 15.06 12.83
C PHE A 26 -11.90 15.34 13.09
N LYS A 27 -11.49 16.58 12.96
CA LYS A 27 -10.15 17.05 13.29
C LYS A 27 -10.21 18.45 13.88
N GLY A 28 -9.24 18.77 14.68
CA GLY A 28 -9.13 20.07 15.29
C GLY A 28 -7.72 20.41 15.73
N HIS A 29 -7.55 21.65 16.10
CA HIS A 29 -6.33 22.14 16.72
C HIS A 29 -6.70 23.14 17.81
N GLU A 30 -5.81 23.28 18.81
CA GLU A 30 -5.88 24.26 19.86
C GLU A 30 -4.54 24.96 19.99
N HIS A 31 -4.55 26.28 19.96
CA HIS A 31 -3.36 27.07 20.16
C HIS A 31 -2.96 27.09 21.64
N LEU A 32 -1.77 26.61 21.96
CA LEU A 32 -1.27 26.49 23.32
C LEU A 32 -0.36 27.66 23.76
N GLY A 33 -0.05 28.56 22.85
CA GLY A 33 0.83 29.71 23.06
C GLY A 33 2.06 29.68 22.16
N SER A 34 2.64 30.84 21.89
CA SER A 34 3.76 31.00 20.94
C SER A 34 3.46 30.36 19.59
N ASP A 35 4.25 29.39 19.18
CA ASP A 35 4.10 28.64 17.90
C ASP A 35 3.62 27.20 18.16
N LEU A 36 3.07 26.89 19.31
CA LEU A 36 2.68 25.56 19.68
C LEU A 36 1.17 25.34 19.57
N ASN A 37 0.77 24.31 18.85
CA ASN A 37 -0.60 23.86 18.74
C ASN A 37 -0.74 22.37 19.14
N ALA A 38 -1.79 22.05 19.87
CA ALA A 38 -2.28 20.70 20.00
C ALA A 38 -3.13 20.37 18.77
N ILE A 39 -2.97 19.17 18.23
CA ILE A 39 -3.72 18.68 17.06
C ILE A 39 -4.32 17.33 17.34
N TRP A 40 -5.48 17.06 16.76
CA TRP A 40 -6.14 15.76 16.87
C TRP A 40 -6.98 15.46 15.64
N GLN A 41 -7.18 14.17 15.39
CA GLN A 41 -8.06 13.66 14.35
C GLN A 41 -8.66 12.33 14.77
N VAL A 42 -9.91 12.10 14.38
CA VAL A 42 -10.57 10.78 14.40
C VAL A 42 -11.23 10.58 13.04
N GLU A 43 -10.87 9.54 12.33
CA GLU A 43 -11.43 9.18 11.03
C GLU A 43 -11.98 7.76 11.04
N GLN A 44 -13.17 7.60 10.49
CA GLN A 44 -13.94 6.36 10.43
C GLN A 44 -14.25 6.02 8.99
N LYS A 45 -14.04 4.76 8.61
CA LYS A 45 -14.57 4.23 7.34
C LYS A 45 -16.08 4.08 7.47
N THR A 46 -16.82 4.58 6.49
CA THR A 46 -18.28 4.55 6.44
C THR A 46 -18.70 4.08 5.05
N SER A 47 -19.04 2.80 4.94
CA SER A 47 -19.44 2.22 3.65
C SER A 47 -20.87 2.61 3.29
N VAL A 48 -21.05 3.19 2.11
CA VAL A 48 -22.39 3.44 1.54
C VAL A 48 -22.97 2.20 0.85
N ALA A 49 -22.18 1.14 0.69
CA ALA A 49 -22.59 -0.14 0.10
C ALA A 49 -22.82 -1.25 1.15
N GLY A 50 -22.84 -0.91 2.44
CA GLY A 50 -23.03 -1.87 3.53
C GLY A 50 -22.38 -1.42 4.83
N THR A 51 -22.38 -2.29 5.83
CA THR A 51 -21.91 -1.98 7.18
C THR A 51 -20.40 -2.07 7.32
N ASP A 52 -19.84 -1.11 8.05
CA ASP A 52 -18.53 -1.22 8.70
C ASP A 52 -18.72 -0.99 10.19
N SER A 53 -17.87 -1.59 11.00
CA SER A 53 -17.94 -1.52 12.45
C SER A 53 -16.77 -0.74 13.04
N GLY A 54 -16.97 -0.15 14.21
CA GLY A 54 -15.98 0.48 15.03
C GLY A 54 -15.67 1.94 14.66
N TRP A 55 -15.09 2.65 15.64
CA TRP A 55 -14.59 4.00 15.49
C TRP A 55 -13.07 3.99 15.26
N ALA A 56 -12.54 5.07 14.70
CA ALA A 56 -11.10 5.24 14.46
C ALA A 56 -10.48 4.12 13.59
N THR A 57 -11.24 3.59 12.63
CA THR A 57 -10.75 2.54 11.72
C THR A 57 -9.69 3.06 10.73
N ARG A 58 -9.63 4.37 10.52
CA ARG A 58 -8.66 5.05 9.65
C ARG A 58 -7.66 5.86 10.48
N GLU A 59 -7.00 6.85 9.88
CA GLU A 59 -6.00 7.65 10.56
C GLU A 59 -6.61 8.47 11.70
N SER A 60 -6.16 8.20 12.93
CA SER A 60 -6.68 8.82 14.15
C SER A 60 -5.55 9.01 15.14
N PHE A 61 -5.40 10.23 15.67
CA PHE A 61 -4.25 10.60 16.47
C PHE A 61 -4.50 11.81 17.35
N VAL A 62 -3.60 12.00 18.31
CA VAL A 62 -3.34 13.25 19.01
C VAL A 62 -1.89 13.67 18.78
N GLY A 63 -1.58 14.96 18.86
CA GLY A 63 -0.21 15.40 18.63
C GLY A 63 0.00 16.88 18.90
N LEU A 64 1.23 17.31 18.63
CA LEU A 64 1.70 18.67 18.75
C LEU A 64 2.36 19.09 17.43
N GLU A 65 2.16 20.33 17.03
CA GLU A 65 2.84 20.94 15.89
C GLU A 65 3.31 22.37 16.20
N GLY A 66 4.36 22.78 15.53
CA GLY A 66 4.98 24.08 15.66
C GLY A 66 6.13 24.26 14.69
N GLY A 67 6.99 25.26 14.91
CA GLY A 67 8.18 25.48 14.08
C GLY A 67 9.16 24.31 14.04
N PHE A 68 9.11 23.42 15.01
CA PHE A 68 9.90 22.18 15.06
C PHE A 68 9.36 21.06 14.12
N GLY A 69 8.17 21.25 13.54
CA GLY A 69 7.47 20.21 12.78
C GLY A 69 6.27 19.64 13.55
N LYS A 70 6.04 18.34 13.45
CA LYS A 70 4.86 17.68 13.97
C LYS A 70 5.21 16.36 14.65
N VAL A 71 4.69 16.15 15.87
CA VAL A 71 4.76 14.86 16.59
C VAL A 71 3.33 14.36 16.79
N ARG A 72 3.06 13.13 16.38
CA ARG A 72 1.73 12.51 16.50
C ARG A 72 1.84 11.12 17.12
N ALA A 73 0.85 10.72 17.89
CA ALA A 73 0.69 9.36 18.41
C ALA A 73 -0.74 8.88 18.17
N GLY A 74 -0.89 7.64 17.72
CA GLY A 74 -2.16 7.03 17.39
C GLY A 74 -2.05 6.07 16.21
N LYS A 75 -3.15 5.85 15.53
CA LYS A 75 -3.20 5.04 14.32
C LYS A 75 -2.83 5.92 13.12
N LEU A 76 -1.62 5.79 12.63
CA LEU A 76 -1.02 6.68 11.63
C LEU A 76 -0.62 5.95 10.37
N ASN A 77 -0.75 6.60 9.23
CA ASN A 77 -0.15 6.13 8.00
C ASN A 77 1.37 6.08 8.14
N THR A 78 1.99 5.09 7.49
CA THR A 78 3.43 5.08 7.25
C THR A 78 3.78 5.93 6.03
N GLN A 79 5.04 6.30 5.85
CA GLN A 79 5.51 6.98 4.64
C GLN A 79 5.14 6.19 3.38
N LEU A 80 5.32 4.87 3.41
CA LEU A 80 4.95 4.00 2.28
C LEU A 80 3.46 4.08 1.94
N LYS A 81 2.59 4.34 2.93
CA LYS A 81 1.15 4.53 2.70
C LYS A 81 0.85 5.92 2.14
N ASP A 82 1.61 6.93 2.54
CA ASP A 82 1.44 8.31 2.06
C ASP A 82 1.99 8.49 0.62
N MET A 83 2.81 7.55 0.13
CA MET A 83 3.37 7.56 -1.23
C MET A 83 2.37 6.97 -2.23
N ASP A 84 1.21 7.61 -2.36
CA ASP A 84 0.09 7.17 -3.20
C ASP A 84 -0.02 7.89 -4.56
N LYS A 85 0.80 8.90 -4.82
CA LYS A 85 0.75 9.66 -6.08
C LYS A 85 0.85 8.79 -7.35
N ILE A 86 1.62 7.70 -7.30
CA ILE A 86 1.79 6.79 -8.43
C ILE A 86 0.56 5.91 -8.68
N ASP A 87 -0.33 5.76 -7.68
CA ASP A 87 -1.56 4.99 -7.75
C ASP A 87 -2.80 5.90 -7.63
N PRO A 88 -3.16 6.64 -8.69
CA PRO A 88 -4.30 7.54 -8.67
C PRO A 88 -5.64 6.81 -8.78
N TRP A 89 -5.62 5.47 -8.76
CA TRP A 89 -6.79 4.62 -8.91
C TRP A 89 -7.45 4.37 -7.56
N GLU A 90 -8.73 4.65 -7.45
CA GLU A 90 -9.49 4.53 -6.20
C GLU A 90 -10.09 3.11 -5.98
N TYR A 91 -9.70 2.14 -6.76
CA TYR A 91 -10.29 0.81 -6.75
C TYR A 91 -9.49 -0.19 -5.90
N LYS A 92 -10.19 -1.03 -5.16
CA LYS A 92 -9.59 -2.12 -4.35
C LYS A 92 -9.31 -3.39 -5.13
N TYR A 93 -9.91 -3.54 -6.32
CA TYR A 93 -9.72 -4.72 -7.13
C TYR A 93 -8.31 -4.70 -7.77
N PRO A 94 -7.55 -5.82 -7.70
CA PRO A 94 -6.12 -5.80 -8.09
C PRO A 94 -5.88 -5.39 -9.54
N ALA A 95 -6.82 -5.65 -10.45
CA ALA A 95 -6.67 -5.26 -11.85
C ALA A 95 -6.95 -3.77 -12.11
N LEU A 96 -7.68 -3.09 -11.22
CA LEU A 96 -8.13 -1.70 -11.40
C LEU A 96 -7.31 -0.66 -10.64
N GLY A 97 -6.20 -1.03 -10.05
CA GLY A 97 -5.30 -0.14 -9.32
C GLY A 97 -3.96 -0.80 -9.08
N LEU A 98 -2.98 -0.04 -8.61
CA LEU A 98 -1.63 -0.53 -8.34
C LEU A 98 -1.47 -1.10 -6.92
N GLY A 99 -2.54 -1.66 -6.35
CA GLY A 99 -2.57 -2.17 -4.97
C GLY A 99 -1.53 -3.25 -4.68
N VAL A 100 -1.10 -4.02 -5.68
CA VAL A 100 0.01 -4.98 -5.53
C VAL A 100 1.33 -4.24 -5.33
N PHE A 101 1.60 -3.22 -6.15
CA PHE A 101 2.81 -2.40 -6.03
C PHE A 101 2.81 -1.60 -4.71
N THR A 102 1.67 -1.06 -4.28
CA THR A 102 1.54 -0.24 -3.07
C THR A 102 1.23 -1.04 -1.79
N ARG A 103 1.27 -2.38 -1.83
CA ARG A 103 0.91 -3.27 -0.70
C ARG A 103 1.74 -3.10 0.57
N THR A 104 2.91 -2.48 0.45
CA THR A 104 3.80 -2.22 1.59
C THR A 104 3.37 -1.03 2.44
N GLY A 105 2.44 -0.22 1.92
CA GLY A 105 1.84 0.89 2.67
C GLY A 105 0.92 0.36 3.78
N ASP A 106 1.13 0.86 5.00
CA ASP A 106 0.44 0.39 6.19
C ASP A 106 -0.08 1.57 7.03
N ARG A 107 -1.06 1.29 7.89
CA ARG A 107 -1.55 2.22 8.90
C ARG A 107 -1.48 1.52 10.25
N VAL A 108 -0.66 2.06 11.14
CA VAL A 108 -0.24 1.37 12.35
C VAL A 108 -0.37 2.25 13.59
N VAL A 109 -0.61 1.63 14.74
CA VAL A 109 -0.53 2.32 16.03
C VAL A 109 0.93 2.62 16.32
N SER A 110 1.28 3.90 16.45
CA SER A 110 2.68 4.35 16.42
C SER A 110 2.82 5.77 16.95
N ALA A 111 4.07 6.17 17.16
CA ALA A 111 4.48 7.56 17.26
C ALA A 111 5.26 7.97 16.02
N ARG A 112 4.98 9.16 15.49
CA ARG A 112 5.61 9.68 14.26
C ARG A 112 6.02 11.14 14.43
N TYR A 113 7.23 11.44 13.99
CA TYR A 113 7.71 12.81 13.82
C TYR A 113 7.83 13.13 12.33
N ASP A 114 7.31 14.29 11.94
CA ASP A 114 7.45 14.87 10.61
C ASP A 114 8.18 16.21 10.74
N SER A 115 9.28 16.39 10.01
CA SER A 115 10.06 17.64 9.99
C SER A 115 9.29 18.75 9.31
N PRO A 116 9.65 20.03 9.57
CA PRO A 116 9.29 21.12 8.69
C PRO A 116 9.84 20.90 7.27
N VAL A 117 9.26 21.60 6.30
CA VAL A 117 9.80 21.66 4.95
C VAL A 117 10.93 22.68 4.89
N PHE A 118 12.09 22.29 4.41
CA PHE A 118 13.25 23.15 4.20
C PHE A 118 13.81 22.96 2.78
N ALA A 119 13.86 24.03 2.00
CA ALA A 119 14.33 24.01 0.61
C ALA A 119 13.67 22.91 -0.25
N GLY A 120 12.38 22.65 -0.03
CA GLY A 120 11.61 21.60 -0.70
C GLY A 120 11.75 20.20 -0.07
N PHE A 121 12.64 20.00 0.91
CA PHE A 121 12.84 18.72 1.60
C PHE A 121 12.06 18.63 2.90
N SER A 122 11.52 17.45 3.17
CA SER A 122 11.01 17.06 4.47
C SER A 122 11.33 15.59 4.75
N ALA A 123 11.40 15.23 6.03
CA ALA A 123 11.68 13.87 6.46
C ALA A 123 10.73 13.46 7.58
N ASN A 124 10.55 12.16 7.76
CA ASN A 124 9.80 11.63 8.91
C ASN A 124 10.42 10.33 9.41
N VAL A 125 10.19 10.08 10.68
CA VAL A 125 10.51 8.83 11.35
C VAL A 125 9.31 8.39 12.17
N GLN A 126 9.10 7.07 12.26
CA GLN A 126 7.95 6.50 12.93
C GLN A 126 8.31 5.19 13.62
N PHE A 127 7.71 4.95 14.75
CA PHE A 127 7.98 3.78 15.56
C PHE A 127 6.68 3.15 16.07
N THR A 128 6.55 1.84 15.88
CA THR A 128 5.49 1.04 16.49
C THR A 128 6.07 0.15 17.59
N PRO A 129 5.63 0.31 18.84
CA PRO A 129 6.06 -0.51 19.96
C PRO A 129 5.72 -2.00 19.75
N ARG A 130 6.50 -2.86 20.37
CA ARG A 130 6.33 -4.31 20.30
C ARG A 130 4.90 -4.78 20.62
N ASP A 131 4.30 -4.27 21.68
CA ASP A 131 3.02 -4.75 22.17
C ASP A 131 1.87 -4.36 21.23
N ASN A 132 1.96 -3.22 20.54
CA ASN A 132 1.01 -2.84 19.50
C ASN A 132 1.12 -3.69 18.22
N GLN A 133 2.26 -4.32 17.97
CA GLN A 133 2.42 -5.28 16.88
C GLN A 133 1.88 -6.67 17.21
N ALA A 134 1.88 -7.05 18.48
CA ALA A 134 1.37 -8.35 18.93
C ALA A 134 -0.15 -8.50 18.63
N GLU A 135 -0.92 -7.43 18.78
CA GLU A 135 -2.36 -7.40 18.50
C GLU A 135 -2.70 -7.66 17.02
N THR A 136 -1.74 -7.54 16.12
CA THR A 136 -1.94 -7.79 14.69
C THR A 136 -1.78 -9.25 14.26
N GLY A 137 -1.87 -10.19 15.21
CA GLY A 137 -1.82 -11.64 14.95
C GLY A 137 -0.42 -12.18 14.65
N ARG A 138 0.63 -11.43 14.96
CA ARG A 138 2.00 -11.94 14.89
C ARG A 138 2.28 -12.89 16.05
N ASN A 139 3.09 -13.89 15.74
CA ASN A 139 3.46 -14.89 16.72
C ASN A 139 4.16 -14.24 17.93
N THR A 140 3.49 -14.24 19.09
CA THR A 140 3.94 -13.63 20.35
C THR A 140 5.15 -14.34 21.00
N ASN A 141 5.62 -15.44 20.41
CA ASN A 141 6.77 -16.20 20.92
C ASN A 141 8.11 -15.49 20.70
N TYR A 142 8.13 -14.31 20.05
CA TYR A 142 9.35 -13.56 19.81
C TYR A 142 9.47 -12.35 20.74
N SER A 143 10.68 -12.14 21.21
CA SER A 143 10.99 -11.11 22.22
C SER A 143 10.83 -9.68 21.71
N ASP A 144 10.85 -9.44 20.41
CA ASP A 144 10.76 -8.10 19.83
C ASP A 144 10.05 -8.12 18.47
N THR A 145 8.87 -7.51 18.40
CA THR A 145 8.06 -7.34 17.20
C THR A 145 7.89 -5.87 16.82
N SER A 146 8.70 -4.96 17.38
CA SER A 146 8.65 -3.54 17.05
C SER A 146 8.91 -3.27 15.55
N ALA A 147 8.39 -2.15 15.06
CA ALA A 147 8.57 -1.72 13.68
C ALA A 147 9.04 -0.28 13.60
N TYR A 148 9.89 0.01 12.63
CA TYR A 148 10.49 1.31 12.38
C TYR A 148 10.21 1.71 10.94
N TYR A 149 9.91 3.00 10.74
CA TYR A 149 9.60 3.55 9.42
C TYR A 149 10.35 4.87 9.25
N ALA A 150 10.72 5.15 8.01
CA ALA A 150 11.38 6.40 7.65
C ALA A 150 10.85 6.90 6.31
N GLY A 151 10.86 8.20 6.13
CA GLY A 151 10.48 8.84 4.89
C GLY A 151 11.33 10.06 4.59
N LEU A 152 11.50 10.30 3.29
CA LEU A 152 12.13 11.49 2.76
C LEU A 152 11.31 11.99 1.57
N ASN A 153 11.01 13.28 1.54
CA ASN A 153 10.23 13.91 0.49
C ASN A 153 10.95 15.13 -0.05
N TYR A 154 10.85 15.34 -1.35
CA TYR A 154 11.30 16.54 -2.04
C TYR A 154 10.25 16.98 -3.05
N GLU A 155 9.92 18.26 -3.04
CA GLU A 155 9.04 18.87 -4.04
C GLU A 155 9.61 20.23 -4.43
N ASN A 156 9.70 20.48 -5.74
CA ASN A 156 10.10 21.78 -6.29
C ASN A 156 9.59 21.95 -7.73
N SER A 157 8.87 23.04 -8.01
CA SER A 157 8.44 23.42 -9.36
C SER A 157 7.70 22.30 -10.13
N GLY A 158 6.85 21.55 -9.42
CA GLY A 158 6.10 20.42 -9.96
C GLY A 158 6.86 19.08 -9.93
N PHE A 159 8.19 19.10 -9.80
CA PHE A 159 8.96 17.86 -9.60
C PHE A 159 8.83 17.36 -8.16
N PHE A 160 8.74 16.05 -8.00
CA PHE A 160 8.76 15.41 -6.70
C PHE A 160 9.65 14.17 -6.70
N ALA A 161 10.22 13.87 -5.55
CA ALA A 161 10.89 12.62 -5.26
C ALA A 161 10.58 12.20 -3.82
N GLN A 162 10.32 10.91 -3.61
CA GLN A 162 9.95 10.37 -2.31
C GLN A 162 10.67 9.04 -2.07
N TYR A 163 11.07 8.84 -0.84
CA TYR A 163 11.53 7.55 -0.33
C TYR A 163 10.72 7.15 0.89
N GLY A 164 10.34 5.89 0.96
CA GLY A 164 9.74 5.26 2.14
C GLY A 164 10.43 3.95 2.47
N GLY A 165 10.74 3.76 3.75
CA GLY A 165 11.33 2.53 4.27
C GLY A 165 10.55 2.02 5.47
N ALA A 166 10.45 0.70 5.60
CA ALA A 166 9.84 0.02 6.73
C ALA A 166 10.68 -1.20 7.14
N PHE A 167 10.88 -1.36 8.44
CA PHE A 167 11.63 -2.44 9.07
C PHE A 167 10.78 -3.04 10.18
N LYS A 168 10.37 -4.30 10.03
CA LYS A 168 9.57 -5.02 11.01
C LYS A 168 10.42 -6.11 11.63
N LYS A 169 10.74 -5.97 12.92
CA LYS A 169 11.45 -7.01 13.67
C LYS A 169 10.57 -8.25 13.80
N SER A 170 11.20 -9.40 13.86
CA SER A 170 10.52 -10.70 13.97
C SER A 170 9.36 -10.88 12.98
N ALA A 171 9.51 -10.32 11.78
CA ALA A 171 8.49 -10.44 10.71
C ALA A 171 8.28 -11.88 10.25
N TYR A 172 9.29 -12.73 10.43
CA TYR A 172 9.24 -14.16 10.12
C TYR A 172 10.25 -14.95 10.94
N VAL A 173 10.11 -16.26 10.94
CA VAL A 173 11.03 -17.20 11.61
C VAL A 173 12.14 -17.61 10.66
N GLY A 174 13.38 -17.51 11.09
CA GLY A 174 14.54 -18.04 10.38
C GLY A 174 14.83 -19.51 10.70
N ASP A 175 15.85 -20.07 10.05
CA ASP A 175 16.23 -21.48 10.17
C ASP A 175 16.56 -21.93 11.62
N ASN A 176 16.91 -21.02 12.50
CA ASN A 176 17.25 -21.32 13.90
C ASN A 176 16.11 -21.00 14.89
N ASN A 177 14.88 -20.99 14.43
CA ASN A 177 13.69 -20.60 15.20
C ASN A 177 13.77 -19.20 15.85
N LYS A 178 14.59 -18.30 15.28
CA LYS A 178 14.74 -16.91 15.70
C LYS A 178 13.98 -15.97 14.78
N GLY A 179 13.36 -14.96 15.33
CA GLY A 179 12.73 -13.89 14.58
C GLY A 179 13.73 -13.17 13.65
N LYS A 180 13.34 -12.94 12.42
CA LYS A 180 14.11 -12.22 11.40
C LYS A 180 13.39 -10.94 10.99
N THR A 181 14.15 -9.92 10.68
CA THR A 181 13.63 -8.62 10.20
C THR A 181 13.18 -8.73 8.76
N GLY A 182 11.94 -8.32 8.51
CA GLY A 182 11.44 -8.05 7.17
C GLY A 182 11.51 -6.57 6.88
N HIS A 183 11.85 -6.19 5.65
CA HIS A 183 11.93 -4.79 5.28
C HIS A 183 11.42 -4.53 3.85
N ALA A 184 10.94 -3.30 3.64
CA ALA A 184 10.46 -2.81 2.37
C ALA A 184 10.99 -1.40 2.12
N HIS A 185 11.31 -1.11 0.87
CA HIS A 185 11.78 0.20 0.41
C HIS A 185 11.09 0.55 -0.89
N GLN A 186 10.62 1.79 -0.99
CA GLN A 186 10.04 2.32 -2.20
C GLN A 186 10.60 3.71 -2.50
N VAL A 187 10.94 3.94 -3.75
CA VAL A 187 11.34 5.25 -4.28
C VAL A 187 10.37 5.63 -5.38
N GLN A 188 9.90 6.85 -5.35
CA GLN A 188 9.10 7.43 -6.43
C GLN A 188 9.71 8.77 -6.84
N ALA A 189 9.64 9.07 -8.13
CA ALA A 189 9.96 10.39 -8.66
C ALA A 189 9.00 10.72 -9.81
N GLY A 190 8.71 12.00 -9.98
CA GLY A 190 7.80 12.41 -11.04
C GLY A 190 7.63 13.90 -11.17
N TYR A 191 6.65 14.26 -11.98
CA TYR A 191 6.26 15.63 -12.28
C TYR A 191 4.74 15.75 -12.22
N ASP A 192 4.26 16.77 -11.51
CA ASP A 192 2.83 17.06 -11.32
C ASP A 192 2.60 18.57 -11.43
N ALA A 193 2.53 19.05 -12.64
CA ALA A 193 2.23 20.45 -12.95
C ALA A 193 1.86 20.62 -14.43
N ASN A 194 1.35 21.78 -14.82
CA ASN A 194 1.03 22.14 -16.22
C ASN A 194 0.08 21.10 -16.89
N ASN A 195 -0.90 20.62 -16.15
CA ASN A 195 -1.84 19.58 -16.59
C ASN A 195 -1.20 18.21 -16.90
N ILE A 196 0.07 18.02 -16.60
CA ILE A 196 0.81 16.77 -16.81
C ILE A 196 1.08 16.12 -15.45
N PHE A 197 0.80 14.82 -15.36
CA PHE A 197 1.27 13.96 -14.29
C PHE A 197 2.08 12.81 -14.88
N ALA A 198 3.28 12.60 -14.37
CA ALA A 198 4.10 11.45 -14.71
C ALA A 198 4.86 11.01 -13.47
N ALA A 199 4.82 9.73 -13.13
CA ALA A 199 5.54 9.17 -12.00
C ALA A 199 6.16 7.82 -12.35
N LEU A 200 7.36 7.59 -11.80
CA LEU A 200 8.07 6.32 -11.85
C LEU A 200 8.35 5.87 -10.42
N GLY A 201 8.09 4.61 -10.11
CA GLY A 201 8.33 4.01 -8.80
C GLY A 201 9.11 2.71 -8.91
N TYR A 202 9.97 2.48 -7.94
CA TYR A 202 10.66 1.21 -7.73
C TYR A 202 10.48 0.75 -6.29
N GLN A 203 10.18 -0.54 -6.12
CA GLN A 203 9.99 -1.16 -4.82
C GLN A 203 10.89 -2.38 -4.66
N TYR A 204 11.51 -2.48 -3.50
CA TYR A 204 12.27 -3.65 -3.06
C TYR A 204 11.73 -4.14 -1.71
N THR A 205 11.53 -5.44 -1.59
CA THR A 205 11.18 -6.08 -0.31
C THR A 205 12.09 -7.28 -0.02
N ASN A 206 12.30 -7.55 1.25
CA ASN A 206 13.02 -8.74 1.70
C ASN A 206 12.39 -9.28 2.98
N GLY A 207 11.84 -10.49 2.93
CA GLY A 207 11.15 -11.08 4.06
C GLY A 207 9.87 -10.36 4.48
N TRP A 208 9.37 -9.46 3.65
CA TRP A 208 8.08 -8.78 3.81
C TRP A 208 6.94 -9.72 3.49
N ASP A 209 7.06 -10.43 2.37
CA ASP A 209 6.08 -11.40 1.89
C ASP A 209 6.62 -12.83 1.95
N THR A 210 5.69 -13.78 1.96
CA THR A 210 5.92 -15.17 1.55
C THR A 210 5.47 -15.37 0.10
N VAL A 211 5.81 -16.50 -0.50
CA VAL A 211 5.24 -16.91 -1.80
C VAL A 211 3.70 -16.86 -1.74
N GLY A 212 3.15 -17.41 -0.66
CA GLY A 212 1.69 -17.49 -0.49
C GLY A 212 1.03 -16.13 -0.34
N THR A 213 1.51 -15.26 0.54
CA THR A 213 0.93 -13.93 0.74
C THR A 213 1.06 -13.05 -0.51
N TYR A 214 2.17 -13.15 -1.23
CA TYR A 214 2.38 -12.41 -2.47
C TYR A 214 1.44 -12.88 -3.58
N ARG A 215 1.27 -14.19 -3.73
CA ARG A 215 0.31 -14.76 -4.70
C ARG A 215 -1.14 -14.44 -4.34
N ALA A 216 -1.50 -14.42 -3.06
CA ALA A 216 -2.83 -14.00 -2.61
C ALA A 216 -3.09 -12.52 -2.97
N ALA A 217 -2.11 -11.64 -2.80
CA ALA A 217 -2.20 -10.24 -3.24
C ALA A 217 -2.39 -10.12 -4.76
N LEU A 218 -1.63 -10.87 -5.55
CA LEU A 218 -1.78 -10.92 -7.01
C LEU A 218 -3.15 -11.43 -7.45
N ALA A 219 -3.71 -12.39 -6.72
CA ALA A 219 -5.03 -12.95 -6.98
C ALA A 219 -6.18 -12.06 -6.49
N GLY A 220 -5.89 -11.07 -5.65
CA GLY A 220 -6.87 -10.20 -5.03
C GLY A 220 -7.77 -10.91 -4.05
N LEU A 221 -7.24 -11.92 -3.37
CA LEU A 221 -7.99 -12.65 -2.36
C LEU A 221 -8.04 -11.86 -1.06
N ASP A 222 -9.22 -11.68 -0.56
CA ASP A 222 -9.47 -11.12 0.76
C ASP A 222 -9.45 -12.25 1.81
N LYS A 223 -8.74 -12.02 2.91
CA LYS A 223 -8.60 -13.02 3.99
C LYS A 223 -9.90 -13.40 4.69
N ASP A 224 -10.89 -12.51 4.64
CA ASP A 224 -12.19 -12.70 5.30
C ASP A 224 -13.26 -13.16 4.30
N ALA A 225 -13.30 -12.56 3.09
CA ALA A 225 -14.29 -12.87 2.05
C ALA A 225 -13.95 -14.11 1.23
N ASP A 226 -12.66 -14.37 0.99
CA ASP A 226 -12.16 -15.51 0.19
C ASP A 226 -11.33 -16.48 1.06
N LYS A 227 -11.76 -16.70 2.29
CA LYS A 227 -10.95 -17.33 3.35
C LYS A 227 -10.32 -18.66 2.94
N ASP A 228 -11.06 -19.57 2.36
CA ASP A 228 -10.55 -20.92 2.02
C ASP A 228 -9.47 -20.85 0.94
N ASP A 229 -9.67 -20.06 -0.11
CA ASP A 229 -8.70 -19.85 -1.19
C ASP A 229 -7.47 -19.08 -0.69
N TYR A 230 -7.68 -18.08 0.16
CA TYR A 230 -6.61 -17.34 0.81
C TYR A 230 -5.76 -18.26 1.69
N ASP A 231 -6.38 -19.00 2.60
CA ASP A 231 -5.71 -19.94 3.52
C ASP A 231 -4.95 -21.03 2.76
N ALA A 232 -5.48 -21.48 1.63
CA ALA A 232 -4.79 -22.45 0.78
C ALA A 232 -3.48 -21.89 0.19
N LEU A 233 -3.47 -20.64 -0.26
CA LEU A 233 -2.26 -20.01 -0.81
C LEU A 233 -1.25 -19.64 0.28
N VAL A 234 -1.68 -19.07 1.40
CA VAL A 234 -0.76 -18.59 2.44
C VAL A 234 -0.05 -19.70 3.23
N ARG A 235 -0.43 -20.96 3.03
CA ARG A 235 0.32 -22.12 3.54
C ARG A 235 1.75 -22.19 3.01
N ASP A 236 2.01 -21.57 1.86
CA ASP A 236 3.38 -21.45 1.36
C ASP A 236 4.09 -20.29 2.07
N THR A 237 4.76 -20.62 3.16
CA THR A 237 5.46 -19.69 4.04
C THR A 237 6.88 -19.37 3.62
N ARG A 238 7.35 -19.86 2.47
CA ARG A 238 8.71 -19.57 1.96
C ARG A 238 8.87 -18.07 1.72
N ARG A 239 9.89 -17.47 2.34
CA ARG A 239 10.16 -16.03 2.28
C ARG A 239 10.81 -15.62 0.97
N ILE A 240 10.41 -14.46 0.48
CA ILE A 240 10.85 -13.94 -0.81
C ILE A 240 11.45 -12.54 -0.70
N LYS A 241 12.26 -12.22 -1.70
CA LYS A 241 12.69 -10.87 -2.04
C LYS A 241 12.01 -10.49 -3.34
N THR A 242 11.43 -9.29 -3.39
CA THR A 242 10.75 -8.79 -4.58
C THR A 242 11.41 -7.53 -5.11
N HIS A 243 11.35 -7.36 -6.42
CA HIS A 243 11.71 -6.13 -7.12
C HIS A 243 10.55 -5.79 -8.04
N GLU A 244 10.10 -4.55 -8.01
CA GLU A 244 8.93 -4.12 -8.77
C GLU A 244 9.13 -2.71 -9.30
N LEU A 245 8.60 -2.46 -10.47
CA LEU A 245 8.56 -1.15 -11.11
C LEU A 245 7.11 -0.77 -11.40
N ALA A 246 6.81 0.52 -11.31
CA ALA A 246 5.53 1.06 -11.74
C ALA A 246 5.73 2.42 -12.41
N VAL A 247 4.89 2.72 -13.38
CA VAL A 247 4.83 4.01 -14.06
C VAL A 247 3.37 4.42 -14.23
N THR A 248 3.09 5.70 -14.01
CA THR A 248 1.77 6.28 -14.22
C THR A 248 1.93 7.58 -14.98
N GLY A 249 1.09 7.79 -15.97
CA GLY A 249 0.98 9.02 -16.73
C GLY A 249 -0.47 9.48 -16.85
N ALA A 250 -0.69 10.78 -16.80
CA ALA A 250 -1.99 11.41 -17.01
C ALA A 250 -1.83 12.79 -17.64
N TYR A 251 -2.86 13.23 -18.34
CA TYR A 251 -2.94 14.59 -18.87
C TYR A 251 -4.35 15.14 -18.68
N ARG A 252 -4.45 16.39 -18.19
CA ARG A 252 -5.72 17.06 -17.96
C ARG A 252 -6.12 17.92 -19.16
N PHE A 253 -7.18 17.53 -19.83
CA PHE A 253 -7.84 18.28 -20.88
C PHE A 253 -9.12 18.94 -20.33
N GLY A 254 -9.02 20.13 -19.77
CA GLY A 254 -10.18 20.77 -19.13
C GLY A 254 -10.72 19.94 -17.99
N ASN A 255 -11.92 19.39 -18.14
CA ASN A 255 -12.58 18.54 -17.13
C ASN A 255 -12.28 17.06 -17.29
N VAL A 256 -11.56 16.64 -18.34
CA VAL A 256 -11.25 15.23 -18.62
C VAL A 256 -9.79 14.96 -18.36
N THR A 257 -9.51 13.90 -17.61
CA THR A 257 -8.13 13.46 -17.30
C THR A 257 -7.96 11.98 -17.67
N PRO A 258 -7.51 11.65 -18.87
CA PRO A 258 -7.09 10.29 -19.20
C PRO A 258 -5.84 9.91 -18.43
N ARG A 259 -5.76 8.63 -18.03
CA ARG A 259 -4.67 8.06 -17.24
C ARG A 259 -4.28 6.69 -17.75
N VAL A 260 -3.01 6.35 -17.57
CA VAL A 260 -2.47 5.01 -17.81
C VAL A 260 -1.45 4.68 -16.74
N SER A 261 -1.51 3.44 -16.25
CA SER A 261 -0.48 2.89 -15.37
C SER A 261 0.01 1.55 -15.90
N TYR A 262 1.29 1.29 -15.71
CA TYR A 262 1.91 0.00 -15.94
C TYR A 262 2.72 -0.40 -14.71
N ALA A 263 2.62 -1.65 -14.29
CA ALA A 263 3.47 -2.22 -13.24
C ALA A 263 4.04 -3.56 -13.66
N HIS A 264 5.29 -3.81 -13.27
CA HIS A 264 5.99 -5.05 -13.49
C HIS A 264 6.66 -5.53 -12.20
N GLY A 265 6.35 -6.77 -11.79
CA GLY A 265 7.07 -7.47 -10.74
C GLY A 265 8.01 -8.48 -11.34
N PHE A 266 9.29 -8.38 -11.00
CA PHE A 266 10.29 -9.35 -11.42
C PHE A 266 10.13 -10.67 -10.66
N LYS A 267 10.67 -11.75 -11.20
CA LYS A 267 10.72 -13.06 -10.52
C LYS A 267 11.30 -12.93 -9.12
N ALA A 268 10.52 -13.30 -8.13
CA ALA A 268 10.97 -13.25 -6.74
C ALA A 268 12.17 -14.19 -6.51
N LYS A 269 13.02 -13.80 -5.57
CA LYS A 269 14.16 -14.60 -5.13
C LYS A 269 13.89 -15.12 -3.72
N GLY A 270 14.33 -16.33 -3.42
CA GLY A 270 14.18 -16.94 -2.09
C GLY A 270 14.83 -18.30 -2.01
N LYS A 271 15.00 -18.82 -0.78
CA LYS A 271 15.47 -20.20 -0.55
C LYS A 271 14.41 -21.20 -1.01
N ASN A 272 14.85 -22.32 -1.57
CA ASN A 272 14.01 -23.44 -1.97
C ASN A 272 12.93 -23.08 -2.99
N LEU A 273 13.13 -22.04 -3.80
CA LEU A 273 12.27 -21.71 -4.92
C LEU A 273 12.81 -22.34 -6.20
N ASN A 274 12.01 -23.20 -6.81
CA ASN A 274 12.29 -23.73 -8.14
C ASN A 274 11.98 -22.69 -9.24
N SER A 275 12.19 -23.04 -10.50
CA SER A 275 11.94 -22.15 -11.64
C SER A 275 10.46 -21.75 -11.76
N ASP A 276 9.55 -22.64 -11.44
CA ASP A 276 8.11 -22.42 -11.60
C ASP A 276 7.55 -21.56 -10.46
N ASP A 277 8.05 -21.76 -9.22
CA ASP A 277 7.77 -20.85 -8.11
C ASP A 277 8.17 -19.42 -8.44
N LYS A 278 9.38 -19.22 -8.97
CA LYS A 278 9.86 -17.88 -9.35
C LYS A 278 9.02 -17.26 -10.46
N LYS A 279 8.64 -18.05 -11.47
CA LYS A 279 7.76 -17.58 -12.56
C LYS A 279 6.36 -17.24 -12.05
N ALA A 280 5.84 -17.93 -11.05
CA ALA A 280 4.54 -17.70 -10.47
C ALA A 280 4.42 -16.33 -9.76
N THR A 281 5.56 -15.71 -9.42
CA THR A 281 5.65 -14.39 -8.78
C THR A 281 5.93 -13.25 -9.76
N GLU A 282 6.25 -13.53 -11.01
CA GLU A 282 6.46 -12.51 -12.05
C GLU A 282 5.10 -12.00 -12.55
N TYR A 283 4.88 -10.70 -12.51
CA TYR A 283 3.61 -10.15 -12.98
C TYR A 283 3.79 -8.94 -13.92
N ASN A 284 2.76 -8.72 -14.73
CA ASN A 284 2.56 -7.51 -15.52
C ASN A 284 1.14 -7.00 -15.28
N GLN A 285 1.00 -5.70 -15.18
CA GLN A 285 -0.27 -5.05 -14.99
C GLN A 285 -0.38 -3.81 -15.87
N VAL A 286 -1.55 -3.60 -16.47
CA VAL A 286 -1.92 -2.38 -17.18
C VAL A 286 -3.26 -1.91 -16.65
N VAL A 287 -3.37 -0.62 -16.35
CA VAL A 287 -4.63 0.03 -16.00
C VAL A 287 -4.77 1.27 -16.88
N VAL A 288 -5.94 1.42 -17.50
CA VAL A 288 -6.29 2.59 -18.30
C VAL A 288 -7.62 3.15 -17.85
N GLY A 289 -7.78 4.44 -17.92
CA GLY A 289 -9.04 5.07 -17.53
C GLY A 289 -9.05 6.57 -17.78
N ALA A 290 -10.14 7.17 -17.37
CA ALA A 290 -10.32 8.62 -17.44
C ALA A 290 -11.22 9.11 -16.31
N ASP A 291 -10.95 10.30 -15.85
CA ASP A 291 -11.81 11.04 -14.93
C ASP A 291 -12.54 12.14 -15.68
N TYR A 292 -13.76 12.43 -15.21
CA TYR A 292 -14.52 13.60 -15.62
C TYR A 292 -14.94 14.39 -14.38
N ASP A 293 -14.43 15.60 -14.26
CA ASP A 293 -14.75 16.52 -13.16
C ASP A 293 -16.03 17.31 -13.46
N PHE A 294 -17.13 16.96 -12.81
CA PHE A 294 -18.36 17.77 -12.84
C PHE A 294 -18.20 19.05 -12.05
N SER A 295 -17.42 19.01 -10.98
CA SER A 295 -17.11 20.13 -10.11
C SER A 295 -15.82 19.84 -9.33
N LYS A 296 -15.39 20.80 -8.49
CA LYS A 296 -14.25 20.61 -7.56
C LYS A 296 -14.49 19.48 -6.52
N ARG A 297 -15.72 19.01 -6.38
CA ARG A 297 -16.11 18.03 -5.34
C ARG A 297 -16.67 16.74 -5.91
N THR A 298 -16.92 16.70 -7.22
CA THR A 298 -17.59 15.55 -7.84
C THR A 298 -16.88 15.18 -9.13
N THR A 299 -16.35 13.98 -9.17
CA THR A 299 -15.66 13.39 -10.31
C THR A 299 -16.28 12.03 -10.62
N ALA A 300 -16.59 11.76 -11.88
CA ALA A 300 -16.85 10.42 -12.37
C ALA A 300 -15.56 9.79 -12.89
N MET A 301 -15.39 8.50 -12.65
CA MET A 301 -14.22 7.75 -13.09
C MET A 301 -14.64 6.51 -13.84
N VAL A 302 -13.92 6.18 -14.90
CA VAL A 302 -14.02 4.91 -15.62
C VAL A 302 -12.64 4.32 -15.76
N SER A 303 -12.52 3.02 -15.53
CA SER A 303 -11.25 2.32 -15.67
C SER A 303 -11.46 0.91 -16.20
N ALA A 304 -10.42 0.42 -16.87
CA ALA A 304 -10.29 -0.97 -17.25
C ALA A 304 -8.86 -1.43 -16.93
N GLY A 305 -8.70 -2.66 -16.49
CA GLY A 305 -7.41 -3.15 -16.07
C GLY A 305 -7.22 -4.63 -16.34
N TRP A 306 -5.95 -4.99 -16.47
CA TRP A 306 -5.51 -6.35 -16.66
C TRP A 306 -4.24 -6.59 -15.86
N LEU A 307 -4.26 -7.64 -15.04
CA LEU A 307 -3.14 -8.12 -14.26
C LEU A 307 -2.94 -9.60 -14.55
N ARG A 308 -1.72 -9.98 -14.86
CA ARG A 308 -1.34 -11.37 -15.08
C ARG A 308 -0.04 -11.67 -14.36
N ALA A 309 -0.05 -12.74 -13.55
CA ALA A 309 1.12 -13.32 -12.92
C ALA A 309 1.24 -14.80 -13.26
N GLY A 310 2.47 -15.31 -13.32
CA GLY A 310 2.75 -16.69 -13.59
C GLY A 310 2.51 -17.13 -15.04
N LYS A 311 2.76 -18.39 -15.30
CA LYS A 311 2.59 -19.03 -16.62
C LYS A 311 2.01 -20.44 -16.47
N ARG A 312 1.26 -20.90 -17.50
CA ARG A 312 0.70 -22.26 -17.58
C ARG A 312 -0.09 -22.64 -16.33
N ASP A 313 0.36 -23.66 -15.63
CA ASP A 313 -0.33 -24.30 -14.52
C ASP A 313 -0.34 -23.50 -13.21
N ASN A 314 0.53 -22.49 -13.10
CA ASN A 314 0.62 -21.55 -11.96
C ASN A 314 0.32 -20.11 -12.40
N LYS A 315 -0.87 -19.89 -12.95
CA LYS A 315 -1.28 -18.59 -13.49
C LYS A 315 -2.32 -17.91 -12.59
N VAL A 316 -2.11 -16.62 -12.37
CA VAL A 316 -3.14 -15.70 -11.87
C VAL A 316 -3.45 -14.70 -12.97
N GLU A 317 -4.70 -14.45 -13.27
CA GLU A 317 -5.14 -13.45 -14.24
C GLU A 317 -6.42 -12.78 -13.76
N ASN A 318 -6.37 -11.47 -13.68
CA ASN A 318 -7.50 -10.63 -13.32
C ASN A 318 -7.74 -9.60 -14.42
N THR A 319 -8.99 -9.45 -14.84
CA THR A 319 -9.43 -8.44 -15.81
C THR A 319 -10.66 -7.74 -15.25
N ALA A 320 -10.73 -6.45 -15.38
CA ALA A 320 -11.86 -5.66 -14.94
C ALA A 320 -12.05 -4.42 -15.82
#